data_2455580e1e66073e3dd2bdacf0b40193
#
_entry.id   2455580e1e66073e3dd2bdacf0b40193
#
_cell.length_a   1.000
_cell.length_b   1.000
_cell.length_c   1.000
_cell.angle_alpha   90.00
_cell.angle_beta   90.00
_cell.angle_gamma   90.00
#
_symmetry.space_group_name_H-M   'P 1'
#
loop_
_entity.id
_entity.type
_entity.pdbx_description
1 polymer ?
#
loop_
_entity_poly.entity_id
_entity_poly.type
_entity_poly.pdbx_seq_one_letter_code
_entity_poly.pdbx_strand_id
1 'polypeptide(L)'
;AEADAIREGLEEIRKDIREGTFHFTAAKEDIHLHIESALTEKLGDTGRKLHTARSRNDQVATDLRLFCRRAIDRIDAGILELQKAFLEMGNREHDLIIPAYTHLRLAQPDLAAHQLKDRCEKFHRDRQRLADCRQRTNIMPLGSAALAGTSLPIDRSKTQTALGFDAIAPNSLD
;
A
#
# COMPACT_ATOMS: atom_id res chain seq x y z
N ALA A 1 27.93 3.96 11.80
CA ALA A 1 27.77 4.72 13.04
C ALA A 1 26.45 5.54 13.08
N GLU A 2 26.37 6.75 12.41
CA GLU A 2 25.16 7.59 12.54
C GLU A 2 23.92 6.95 11.88
N ALA A 3 24.06 6.36 10.69
CA ALA A 3 22.96 5.67 10.01
C ALA A 3 22.45 4.46 10.82
N ASP A 4 23.34 3.76 11.51
CA ASP A 4 22.96 2.62 12.37
C ASP A 4 22.21 3.11 13.60
N ALA A 5 22.66 4.21 14.22
CA ALA A 5 21.96 4.83 15.36
C ALA A 5 20.55 5.30 14.95
N ILE A 6 20.40 5.92 13.76
CA ILE A 6 19.08 6.31 13.24
C ILE A 6 18.19 5.09 13.05
N ARG A 7 18.71 4.00 12.44
CA ARG A 7 17.96 2.77 12.23
C ARG A 7 17.49 2.13 13.54
N GLU A 8 18.39 2.02 14.52
CA GLU A 8 18.07 1.50 15.84
C GLU A 8 17.01 2.35 16.54
N GLY A 9 17.15 3.67 16.53
CA GLY A 9 16.17 4.59 17.10
C GLY A 9 14.80 4.50 16.44
N LEU A 10 14.74 4.31 15.11
CA LEU A 10 13.48 4.08 14.38
C LEU A 10 12.84 2.73 14.74
N GLU A 11 13.64 1.67 14.95
CA GLU A 11 13.12 0.37 15.38
C GLU A 11 12.53 0.42 16.80
N GLU A 12 13.16 1.16 17.72
CA GLU A 12 12.61 1.40 19.05
C GLU A 12 11.28 2.16 18.96
N ILE A 13 11.22 3.26 18.21
CA ILE A 13 9.97 4.02 18.01
C ILE A 13 8.87 3.12 17.40
N ARG A 14 9.24 2.28 16.42
CA ARG A 14 8.31 1.32 15.82
C ARG A 14 7.77 0.32 16.85
N LYS A 15 8.61 -0.12 17.77
CA LYS A 15 8.22 -0.99 18.89
C LYS A 15 7.24 -0.28 19.80
N ASP A 16 7.57 0.95 20.23
CA ASP A 16 6.72 1.76 21.11
C ASP A 16 5.32 1.99 20.50
N ILE A 17 5.26 2.25 19.19
CA ILE A 17 3.98 2.38 18.45
C ILE A 17 3.19 1.08 18.48
N ARG A 18 3.83 -0.08 18.25
CA ARG A 18 3.16 -1.39 18.24
C ARG A 18 2.65 -1.81 19.61
N GLU A 19 3.38 -1.45 20.67
CA GLU A 19 3.03 -1.75 22.05
C GLU A 19 2.03 -0.75 22.65
N GLY A 20 1.70 0.32 21.90
CA GLY A 20 0.76 1.35 22.34
C GLY A 20 1.34 2.30 23.41
N THR A 21 2.65 2.30 23.58
CA THR A 21 3.37 3.16 24.55
C THR A 21 3.79 4.50 23.95
N PHE A 22 3.73 4.63 22.61
CA PHE A 22 4.07 5.87 21.91
C PHE A 22 2.95 6.91 22.04
N HIS A 23 3.27 8.12 22.49
CA HIS A 23 2.29 9.18 22.69
C HIS A 23 2.14 10.08 21.45
N PHE A 24 0.93 10.09 20.88
CA PHE A 24 0.54 11.04 19.84
C PHE A 24 -0.13 12.26 20.47
N THR A 25 0.19 13.46 20.00
CA THR A 25 -0.39 14.72 20.46
C THR A 25 -0.95 15.53 19.30
N ALA A 26 -2.03 16.29 19.52
CA ALA A 26 -2.58 17.18 18.50
C ALA A 26 -1.67 18.39 18.18
N ALA A 27 -0.61 18.60 18.96
CA ALA A 27 0.35 19.67 18.73
C ALA A 27 1.31 19.40 17.56
N LYS A 28 1.41 18.14 17.10
CA LYS A 28 2.25 17.74 15.96
C LYS A 28 1.35 17.43 14.78
N GLU A 29 1.72 17.93 13.60
CA GLU A 29 0.91 17.90 12.38
C GLU A 29 0.53 16.48 11.92
N ASP A 30 1.51 15.56 11.93
CA ASP A 30 1.32 14.22 11.41
C ASP A 30 2.20 13.17 12.14
N ILE A 31 2.05 11.92 11.74
CA ILE A 31 2.86 10.80 12.28
C ILE A 31 4.36 10.97 11.98
N HIS A 32 4.70 11.54 10.84
CA HIS A 32 6.10 11.73 10.44
C HIS A 32 6.79 12.72 11.35
N LEU A 33 6.12 13.83 11.68
CA LEU A 33 6.63 14.81 12.65
C LEU A 33 6.78 14.23 14.06
N HIS A 34 5.86 13.35 14.47
CA HIS A 34 5.98 12.63 15.73
C HIS A 34 7.22 11.75 15.77
N ILE A 35 7.45 10.95 14.74
CA ILE A 35 8.60 10.05 14.63
C ILE A 35 9.91 10.84 14.56
N GLU A 36 9.98 11.89 13.76
CA GLU A 36 11.17 12.75 13.64
C GLU A 36 11.50 13.47 14.95
N SER A 37 10.49 13.97 15.67
CA SER A 37 10.67 14.60 16.98
C SER A 37 11.20 13.60 17.98
N ALA A 38 10.58 12.42 18.09
CA ALA A 38 11.01 11.37 19.00
C ALA A 38 12.43 10.89 18.72
N LEU A 39 12.78 10.75 17.43
CA LEU A 39 14.13 10.39 17.03
C LEU A 39 15.14 11.49 17.37
N THR A 40 14.76 12.76 17.20
CA THR A 40 15.59 13.91 17.56
C THR A 40 15.78 14.03 19.06
N GLU A 41 14.74 13.77 19.85
CA GLU A 41 14.82 13.71 21.31
C GLU A 41 15.80 12.62 21.80
N LYS A 42 15.83 11.47 21.11
CA LYS A 42 16.73 10.35 21.43
C LYS A 42 18.19 10.58 20.99
N LEU A 43 18.39 11.12 19.79
CA LEU A 43 19.70 11.13 19.11
C LEU A 43 20.28 12.55 18.85
N GLY A 44 19.57 13.59 19.24
CA GLY A 44 19.99 14.98 18.98
C GLY A 44 20.18 15.27 17.51
N ASP A 45 21.31 15.90 17.15
CA ASP A 45 21.61 16.29 15.77
C ASP A 45 21.73 15.11 14.81
N THR A 46 22.12 13.93 15.29
CA THR A 46 22.12 12.71 14.47
C THR A 46 20.69 12.34 14.03
N GLY A 47 19.70 12.48 14.90
CA GLY A 47 18.30 12.23 14.57
C GLY A 47 17.77 13.18 13.50
N ARG A 48 18.15 14.47 13.53
CA ARG A 48 17.75 15.46 12.52
C ARG A 48 18.23 15.13 11.12
N LYS A 49 19.32 14.39 10.97
CA LYS A 49 19.85 13.96 9.66
C LYS A 49 18.90 13.04 8.89
N LEU A 50 17.91 12.42 9.55
CA LEU A 50 16.88 11.62 8.87
C LEU A 50 16.14 12.44 7.81
N HIS A 51 15.92 13.74 8.02
CA HIS A 51 15.19 14.60 7.08
C HIS A 51 16.06 15.17 5.94
N THR A 52 17.37 14.87 5.91
CA THR A 52 18.30 15.42 4.90
C THR A 52 17.84 15.13 3.48
N ALA A 53 17.84 16.15 2.62
CA ALA A 53 17.44 16.08 1.21
C ALA A 53 15.99 15.61 0.96
N ARG A 54 15.12 15.77 1.94
CA ARG A 54 13.73 15.31 1.92
C ARG A 54 12.77 16.48 2.13
N SER A 55 11.57 16.35 1.59
CA SER A 55 10.41 17.14 1.98
C SER A 55 9.36 16.24 2.61
N ARG A 56 8.44 16.81 3.38
CA ARG A 56 7.24 16.08 3.82
C ARG A 56 6.41 15.63 2.61
N ASN A 57 6.39 16.41 1.53
CA ASN A 57 5.61 16.12 0.32
C ASN A 57 6.01 14.81 -0.34
N ASP A 58 7.30 14.63 -0.70
CA ASP A 58 7.76 13.40 -1.36
C ASP A 58 7.79 12.21 -0.40
N GLN A 59 7.98 12.44 0.88
CA GLN A 59 7.89 11.42 1.93
C GLN A 59 6.46 10.86 2.03
N VAL A 60 5.45 11.70 2.22
CA VAL A 60 4.05 11.29 2.36
C VAL A 60 3.56 10.59 1.10
N ALA A 61 3.91 11.12 -0.09
CA ALA A 61 3.55 10.50 -1.36
C ALA A 61 4.17 9.09 -1.49
N THR A 62 5.43 8.92 -1.07
CA THR A 62 6.11 7.61 -1.08
C THR A 62 5.44 6.63 -0.11
N ASP A 63 5.15 7.07 1.11
CA ASP A 63 4.52 6.23 2.12
C ASP A 63 3.11 5.79 1.71
N LEU A 64 2.33 6.69 1.09
CA LEU A 64 1.02 6.36 0.55
C LEU A 64 1.13 5.30 -0.56
N ARG A 65 2.08 5.43 -1.48
CA ARG A 65 2.32 4.42 -2.53
C ARG A 65 2.73 3.07 -1.95
N LEU A 66 3.58 3.05 -0.92
CA LEU A 66 3.95 1.82 -0.21
C LEU A 66 2.76 1.17 0.49
N PHE A 67 1.89 1.97 1.11
CA PHE A 67 0.65 1.50 1.72
C PHE A 67 -0.30 0.93 0.66
N CYS A 68 -0.55 1.66 -0.43
CA CYS A 68 -1.43 1.22 -1.51
C CYS A 68 -0.95 -0.11 -2.13
N ARG A 69 0.34 -0.27 -2.40
CA ARG A 69 0.91 -1.53 -2.88
C ARG A 69 0.54 -2.71 -1.98
N ARG A 70 0.78 -2.57 -0.67
CA ARG A 70 0.46 -3.61 0.32
C ARG A 70 -1.04 -3.87 0.43
N ALA A 71 -1.85 -2.81 0.33
CA ALA A 71 -3.30 -2.93 0.37
C ALA A 71 -3.83 -3.68 -0.85
N ILE A 72 -3.33 -3.34 -2.05
CA ILE A 72 -3.68 -4.02 -3.30
C ILE A 72 -3.31 -5.51 -3.22
N ASP A 73 -2.08 -5.84 -2.80
CA ASP A 73 -1.62 -7.22 -2.68
C ASP A 73 -2.50 -8.04 -1.72
N ARG A 74 -2.94 -7.45 -0.59
CA ARG A 74 -3.85 -8.10 0.35
C ARG A 74 -5.25 -8.29 -0.20
N ILE A 75 -5.78 -7.27 -0.90
CA ILE A 75 -7.12 -7.32 -1.49
C ILE A 75 -7.13 -8.35 -2.62
N ASP A 76 -6.13 -8.36 -3.49
CA ASP A 76 -6.02 -9.34 -4.58
C ASP A 76 -5.95 -10.79 -4.05
N ALA A 77 -5.16 -11.03 -3.01
CA ALA A 77 -5.12 -12.34 -2.35
C ALA A 77 -6.48 -12.73 -1.76
N GLY A 78 -7.18 -11.80 -1.11
CA GLY A 78 -8.53 -12.04 -0.57
C GLY A 78 -9.55 -12.35 -1.66
N ILE A 79 -9.52 -11.64 -2.77
CA ILE A 79 -10.38 -11.91 -3.93
C ILE A 79 -10.09 -13.29 -4.52
N LEU A 80 -8.82 -13.70 -4.61
CA LEU A 80 -8.45 -15.03 -5.08
C LEU A 80 -9.04 -16.15 -4.20
N GLU A 81 -8.96 -16.00 -2.88
CA GLU A 81 -9.56 -16.95 -1.95
C GLU A 81 -11.09 -17.00 -2.08
N LEU A 82 -11.74 -15.85 -2.27
CA LEU A 82 -13.17 -15.79 -2.53
C LEU A 82 -13.55 -16.48 -3.85
N GLN A 83 -12.79 -16.30 -4.91
CA GLN A 83 -13.01 -17.01 -6.18
C GLN A 83 -12.87 -18.53 -6.02
N LYS A 84 -11.86 -19.00 -5.27
CA LYS A 84 -11.73 -20.43 -4.95
C LYS A 84 -12.95 -20.98 -4.22
N ALA A 85 -13.43 -20.27 -3.19
CA ALA A 85 -14.62 -20.67 -2.46
C ALA A 85 -15.87 -20.75 -3.34
N PHE A 86 -16.08 -19.82 -4.27
CA PHE A 86 -17.17 -19.89 -5.25
C PHE A 86 -17.04 -21.08 -6.19
N LEU A 87 -15.83 -21.40 -6.66
CA LEU A 87 -15.59 -22.55 -7.53
C LEU A 87 -15.81 -23.87 -6.79
N GLU A 88 -15.33 -23.97 -5.54
CA GLU A 88 -15.57 -25.15 -4.69
C GLU A 88 -17.06 -25.36 -4.42
N MET A 89 -17.79 -24.29 -4.08
CA MET A 89 -19.24 -24.35 -3.90
C MET A 89 -19.95 -24.74 -5.20
N GLY A 90 -19.55 -24.15 -6.33
CA GLY A 90 -20.13 -24.49 -7.64
C GLY A 90 -19.87 -25.94 -8.05
N ASN A 91 -18.69 -26.49 -7.73
CA ASN A 91 -18.40 -27.91 -7.98
C ASN A 91 -19.23 -28.84 -7.08
N ARG A 92 -19.45 -28.46 -5.82
CA ARG A 92 -20.27 -29.25 -4.89
C ARG A 92 -21.74 -29.26 -5.31
N GLU A 93 -22.27 -28.10 -5.74
CA GLU A 93 -23.67 -27.89 -6.11
C GLU A 93 -23.86 -27.83 -7.64
N HIS A 94 -23.11 -28.66 -8.38
CA HIS A 94 -22.96 -28.55 -9.84
C HIS A 94 -24.25 -28.81 -10.62
N ASP A 95 -25.21 -29.58 -10.06
CA ASP A 95 -26.52 -29.94 -10.63
C ASP A 95 -27.68 -29.18 -10.01
N LEU A 96 -27.45 -28.32 -9.03
CA LEU A 96 -28.50 -27.55 -8.37
C LEU A 96 -29.12 -26.52 -9.31
N ILE A 97 -30.38 -26.70 -9.65
CA ILE A 97 -31.16 -25.77 -10.45
C ILE A 97 -31.85 -24.75 -9.54
N ILE A 98 -31.70 -23.49 -9.86
CA ILE A 98 -32.29 -22.36 -9.16
C ILE A 98 -33.11 -21.48 -10.10
N PRO A 99 -34.13 -20.76 -9.59
CA PRO A 99 -34.88 -19.81 -10.41
C PRO A 99 -34.03 -18.56 -10.73
N ALA A 100 -33.98 -18.16 -11.97
CA ALA A 100 -33.41 -16.87 -12.38
C ALA A 100 -34.53 -15.84 -12.58
N TYR A 101 -34.17 -14.56 -12.38
CA TYR A 101 -35.09 -13.44 -12.43
C TYR A 101 -34.56 -12.32 -13.32
N THR A 102 -35.46 -11.69 -14.07
CA THR A 102 -35.22 -10.42 -14.74
C THR A 102 -36.34 -9.46 -14.38
N HIS A 103 -36.01 -8.21 -14.06
CA HIS A 103 -37.00 -7.20 -13.64
C HIS A 103 -37.98 -7.70 -12.54
N LEU A 104 -37.46 -8.45 -11.58
CA LEU A 104 -38.22 -9.08 -10.48
C LEU A 104 -39.26 -10.10 -10.94
N ARG A 105 -39.22 -10.57 -12.17
CA ARG A 105 -40.08 -11.63 -12.72
C ARG A 105 -39.26 -12.89 -12.93
N LEU A 106 -39.90 -14.03 -12.66
CA LEU A 106 -39.32 -15.33 -12.95
C LEU A 106 -39.00 -15.46 -14.44
N ALA A 107 -37.78 -15.85 -14.75
CA ALA A 107 -37.24 -16.10 -16.08
C ALA A 107 -36.94 -17.62 -16.24
N GLN A 108 -35.82 -17.94 -16.90
CA GLN A 108 -35.40 -19.32 -17.12
C GLN A 108 -34.83 -19.94 -15.84
N PRO A 109 -34.92 -21.28 -15.68
CA PRO A 109 -34.09 -22.00 -14.73
C PRO A 109 -32.61 -21.82 -15.03
N ASP A 110 -31.76 -21.73 -14.01
CA ASP A 110 -30.33 -21.61 -14.13
C ASP A 110 -29.62 -22.55 -13.17
N LEU A 111 -28.35 -22.87 -13.43
CA LEU A 111 -27.54 -23.63 -12.49
C LEU A 111 -26.93 -22.67 -11.44
N ALA A 112 -26.97 -23.09 -10.17
CA ALA A 112 -26.30 -22.36 -9.10
C ALA A 112 -24.79 -22.17 -9.41
N ALA A 113 -24.15 -23.20 -9.95
CA ALA A 113 -22.76 -23.15 -10.39
C ALA A 113 -22.50 -22.09 -11.47
N HIS A 114 -23.44 -21.88 -12.40
CA HIS A 114 -23.33 -20.85 -13.41
C HIS A 114 -23.35 -19.44 -12.81
N GLN A 115 -24.25 -19.18 -11.85
CA GLN A 115 -24.29 -17.89 -11.15
C GLN A 115 -23.06 -17.65 -10.27
N LEU A 116 -22.52 -18.69 -9.62
CA LEU A 116 -21.27 -18.57 -8.85
C LEU A 116 -20.08 -18.26 -9.77
N LYS A 117 -20.04 -18.88 -10.96
CA LYS A 117 -19.01 -18.58 -11.97
C LYS A 117 -19.09 -17.13 -12.47
N ASP A 118 -20.30 -16.58 -12.67
CA ASP A 118 -20.47 -15.15 -12.98
C ASP A 118 -19.77 -14.24 -11.96
N ARG A 119 -19.86 -14.56 -10.67
CA ARG A 119 -19.15 -13.83 -9.62
C ARG A 119 -17.63 -13.95 -9.78
N CYS A 120 -17.13 -15.15 -10.09
CA CYS A 120 -15.71 -15.35 -10.35
C CYS A 120 -15.21 -14.49 -11.52
N GLU A 121 -15.97 -14.40 -12.61
CA GLU A 121 -15.62 -13.56 -13.77
C GLU A 121 -15.61 -12.07 -13.44
N LYS A 122 -16.54 -11.58 -12.61
CA LYS A 122 -16.55 -10.20 -12.14
C LYS A 122 -15.32 -9.90 -11.29
N PHE A 123 -14.99 -10.73 -10.33
CA PHE A 123 -13.81 -10.60 -9.50
C PHE A 123 -12.51 -10.76 -10.26
N HIS A 124 -12.48 -11.58 -11.33
CA HIS A 124 -11.32 -11.66 -12.21
C HIS A 124 -11.02 -10.30 -12.86
N ARG A 125 -12.04 -9.59 -13.36
CA ARG A 125 -11.86 -8.24 -13.91
C ARG A 125 -11.44 -7.22 -12.85
N ASP A 126 -11.89 -7.37 -11.59
CA ASP A 126 -11.44 -6.50 -10.49
C ASP A 126 -9.97 -6.74 -10.17
N ARG A 127 -9.50 -7.98 -10.16
CA ARG A 127 -8.07 -8.31 -10.01
C ARG A 127 -7.21 -7.71 -11.12
N GLN A 128 -7.69 -7.70 -12.36
CA GLN A 128 -7.00 -7.02 -13.47
C GLN A 128 -6.88 -5.50 -13.22
N ARG A 129 -7.94 -4.84 -12.75
CA ARG A 129 -7.91 -3.42 -12.36
C ARG A 129 -6.92 -3.16 -11.22
N LEU A 130 -6.88 -4.04 -10.24
CA LEU A 130 -5.94 -3.95 -9.12
C LEU A 130 -4.49 -4.11 -9.59
N ALA A 131 -4.21 -5.07 -10.47
CA ALA A 131 -2.88 -5.28 -11.04
C ALA A 131 -2.40 -4.04 -11.81
N ASP A 132 -3.27 -3.46 -12.62
CA ASP A 132 -3.01 -2.25 -13.38
C ASP A 132 -2.79 -1.01 -12.46
N CYS A 133 -3.61 -0.87 -11.42
CA CYS A 133 -3.43 0.15 -10.39
C CYS A 133 -2.09 -0.03 -9.66
N ARG A 134 -1.73 -1.27 -9.31
CA ARG A 134 -0.48 -1.59 -8.64
C ARG A 134 0.74 -1.18 -9.47
N GLN A 135 0.73 -1.47 -10.75
CA GLN A 135 1.80 -1.11 -11.68
C GLN A 135 2.02 0.41 -11.71
N ARG A 136 0.94 1.19 -11.82
CA ARG A 136 1.03 2.66 -11.80
C ARG A 136 1.44 3.22 -10.44
N THR A 137 1.03 2.58 -9.36
CA THR A 137 1.42 2.98 -8.00
C THR A 137 2.89 2.69 -7.70
N ASN A 138 3.51 1.73 -8.42
CA ASN A 138 4.87 1.25 -8.15
C ASN A 138 5.97 2.14 -8.76
N ILE A 139 5.75 3.44 -8.76
CA ILE A 139 6.69 4.48 -9.21
C ILE A 139 7.09 5.33 -8.01
N MET A 140 8.39 5.50 -7.75
CA MET A 140 8.91 6.16 -6.55
C MET A 140 9.01 7.68 -6.72
N PRO A 141 8.29 8.48 -5.92
CA PRO A 141 8.43 9.95 -5.94
C PRO A 141 9.58 10.45 -5.05
N LEU A 142 10.07 9.66 -4.08
CA LEU A 142 11.08 10.07 -3.11
C LEU A 142 12.34 10.62 -3.80
N GLY A 143 12.84 11.76 -3.31
CA GLY A 143 13.93 12.51 -3.90
C GLY A 143 13.48 13.64 -4.83
N SER A 144 12.15 13.80 -5.02
CA SER A 144 11.57 14.99 -5.67
C SER A 144 11.56 16.20 -4.73
N ALA A 145 11.80 15.99 -3.45
CA ALA A 145 11.77 17.00 -2.39
C ALA A 145 10.44 17.77 -2.37
N ALA A 146 10.48 19.09 -2.22
CA ALA A 146 9.24 19.89 -2.17
C ALA A 146 8.49 19.87 -3.52
N LEU A 147 9.20 20.01 -4.65
CA LEU A 147 8.65 19.95 -6.01
C LEU A 147 9.68 19.81 -7.13
N ALA A 148 10.93 20.24 -6.94
CA ALA A 148 11.90 20.36 -8.04
C ALA A 148 13.22 19.61 -7.76
N GLY A 149 13.23 18.68 -6.80
CA GLY A 149 14.43 17.94 -6.40
C GLY A 149 15.27 18.69 -5.37
N THR A 150 16.51 18.25 -5.21
CA THR A 150 17.47 18.80 -4.23
C THR A 150 18.84 19.00 -4.88
N SER A 151 19.60 19.98 -4.39
CA SER A 151 20.99 20.20 -4.79
C SER A 151 21.98 19.25 -4.09
N LEU A 152 21.52 18.49 -3.10
CA LEU A 152 22.36 17.51 -2.42
C LEU A 152 22.56 16.26 -3.30
N PRO A 153 23.76 15.65 -3.29
CA PRO A 153 24.11 14.52 -4.15
C PRO A 153 23.49 13.21 -3.62
N ILE A 154 22.17 13.08 -3.71
CA ILE A 154 21.47 11.84 -3.34
C ILE A 154 21.43 10.86 -4.51
N ASP A 155 21.44 9.57 -4.19
CA ASP A 155 21.28 8.50 -5.16
C ASP A 155 19.87 7.87 -5.02
N ARG A 156 18.94 8.35 -5.85
CA ARG A 156 17.57 7.86 -5.87
C ARG A 156 17.44 6.39 -6.26
N SER A 157 18.39 5.85 -7.03
CA SER A 157 18.35 4.43 -7.46
C SER A 157 18.54 3.47 -6.28
N LYS A 158 19.38 3.83 -5.32
CA LYS A 158 19.55 3.06 -4.07
C LYS A 158 18.26 3.02 -3.25
N THR A 159 17.59 4.15 -3.12
CA THR A 159 16.32 4.24 -2.39
C THR A 159 15.21 3.48 -3.11
N GLN A 160 15.14 3.61 -4.43
CA GLN A 160 14.18 2.87 -5.28
C GLN A 160 14.34 1.36 -5.08
N THR A 161 15.57 0.86 -5.18
CA THR A 161 15.88 -0.56 -4.99
C THR A 161 15.53 -1.04 -3.58
N ALA A 162 15.93 -0.26 -2.56
CA ALA A 162 15.67 -0.60 -1.16
C ALA A 162 14.18 -0.65 -0.81
N LEU A 163 13.35 0.19 -1.44
CA LEU A 163 11.90 0.25 -1.25
C LEU A 163 11.13 -0.67 -2.22
N GLY A 164 11.81 -1.30 -3.18
CA GLY A 164 11.25 -2.22 -4.16
C GLY A 164 10.26 -1.55 -5.13
N PHE A 165 10.54 -0.32 -5.56
CA PHE A 165 9.80 0.33 -6.65
C PHE A 165 10.36 -0.07 -8.01
N ASP A 166 9.51 -0.18 -9.03
CA ASP A 166 9.90 -0.56 -10.38
C ASP A 166 10.65 0.58 -11.10
N ALA A 167 10.28 1.83 -10.81
CA ALA A 167 10.89 3.00 -11.43
C ALA A 167 10.88 4.21 -10.49
N ILE A 168 11.64 5.22 -10.87
CA ILE A 168 11.64 6.55 -10.25
C ILE A 168 10.70 7.45 -11.06
N ALA A 169 9.90 8.29 -10.39
CA ALA A 169 9.05 9.27 -11.06
C ALA A 169 9.90 10.17 -11.98
N PRO A 170 9.60 10.20 -13.29
CA PRO A 170 10.41 10.94 -14.26
C PRO A 170 10.21 12.46 -14.15
N ASN A 171 9.09 12.88 -13.59
CA ASN A 171 8.79 14.27 -13.31
C ASN A 171 8.58 14.45 -11.80
N SER A 172 9.23 15.45 -11.22
CA SER A 172 9.20 15.72 -9.77
C SER A 172 7.89 16.32 -9.27
N LEU A 173 7.00 16.73 -10.16
CA LEU A 173 5.68 17.30 -9.86
C LEU A 173 4.54 16.29 -10.00
N ASP A 174 4.81 15.10 -10.58
CA ASP A 174 3.82 14.04 -10.83
C ASP A 174 3.63 13.12 -9.60
#